data_f994d1151a96d5f124bf600c91f02b34
#
_entry.id   f994d1151a96d5f124bf600c91f02b34
#
_cell.length_a   1.000
_cell.length_b   1.000
_cell.length_c   1.000
_cell.angle_alpha   90.00
_cell.angle_beta   90.00
_cell.angle_gamma   90.00
#
_symmetry.space_group_name_H-M   'P 1'
#
loop_
_entity.id
_entity.type
_entity.pdbx_description
1 polymer ?
#
loop_
_entity_poly.entity_id
_entity_poly.type
_entity_poly.pdbx_seq_one_letter_code
_entity_poly.pdbx_strand_id
1 'polypeptide(L)'
;RYRLVTGVQTCALPIWFDVQFKKQLALRVGKFKTPFSHAYLTTLGETLLPQLPVSLTSPVIMPYSLNAVTPNMATGFDLGVELHGLIGEKFGYEVGLFNGTGISVNTASKTISDDWHIPSLLYAGRLTYMPKGVMPSTQGNPNRLHEDKMLFGLSGSVNVESENESTNDMRVGLEFAMLKNKLYLAAEAYYMNVGFTKRQKIDETYHYLGGYVQGGYFVAPRVQVAARYDFFNRNGTGDDGFLNMPAVGMNYFFKGCNLKLQAMYQYTARWGHDTQLDRDNDNLGLATHSATVLLQYTF
;
A
#
# COMPACT_ATOMS: atom_id res chain seq x y z
N ARG A 1 -27.04 0.35 -19.11
CA ARG A 1 -25.78 0.20 -19.87
C ARG A 1 -24.73 -0.32 -18.90
N TYR A 2 -24.30 -1.54 -19.12
CA TYR A 2 -23.18 -2.13 -18.38
C TYR A 2 -21.89 -1.58 -18.96
N ARG A 3 -21.00 -1.07 -18.12
CA ARG A 3 -19.66 -0.65 -18.53
C ARG A 3 -18.68 -1.71 -18.07
N LEU A 4 -18.10 -2.44 -19.00
CA LEU A 4 -17.04 -3.38 -18.74
C LEU A 4 -15.71 -2.60 -18.80
N VAL A 5 -14.93 -2.62 -17.74
CA VAL A 5 -13.58 -2.05 -17.70
C VAL A 5 -12.62 -3.21 -17.50
N THR A 6 -11.76 -3.43 -18.46
CA THR A 6 -10.66 -4.41 -18.37
C THR A 6 -9.34 -3.70 -18.35
N GLY A 7 -8.46 -4.06 -17.45
CA GLY A 7 -7.11 -3.54 -17.38
C GLY A 7 -6.07 -4.65 -17.60
N VAL A 8 -5.19 -4.47 -18.55
CA VAL A 8 -4.09 -5.41 -18.86
C VAL A 8 -2.76 -4.72 -18.59
N GLN A 9 -1.97 -5.22 -17.66
CA GLN A 9 -0.60 -4.76 -17.42
C GLN A 9 0.40 -5.94 -17.50
N THR A 10 1.50 -5.77 -18.22
CA THR A 10 2.43 -6.85 -18.59
C THR A 10 3.29 -7.39 -17.43
N CYS A 11 3.57 -8.68 -17.44
CA CYS A 11 4.43 -9.50 -16.56
C CYS A 11 3.85 -9.93 -15.21
N ALA A 12 2.81 -10.71 -15.19
CA ALA A 12 1.95 -11.16 -14.08
C ALA A 12 0.78 -10.20 -13.85
N LEU A 13 -0.01 -10.10 -14.88
CA LEU A 13 -1.08 -9.13 -15.03
C LEU A 13 -2.16 -9.30 -13.97
N PRO A 14 -2.54 -8.24 -13.28
CA PRO A 14 -3.85 -8.21 -12.64
C PRO A 14 -4.91 -8.27 -13.75
N ILE A 15 -5.68 -9.35 -13.77
CA ILE A 15 -6.83 -9.49 -14.67
C ILE A 15 -8.05 -9.48 -13.79
N TRP A 16 -8.92 -8.52 -14.01
CA TRP A 16 -10.20 -8.44 -13.32
C TRP A 16 -11.32 -7.99 -14.24
N PHE A 17 -12.53 -8.36 -13.84
CA PHE A 17 -13.76 -7.86 -14.42
C PHE A 17 -14.42 -6.95 -13.40
N ASP A 18 -14.84 -5.77 -13.82
CA ASP A 18 -15.58 -4.82 -13.01
C ASP A 18 -16.93 -4.55 -13.66
N VAL A 19 -18.00 -4.96 -12.97
CA VAL A 19 -19.38 -4.82 -13.46
C VAL A 19 -20.10 -3.80 -12.60
N GLN A 20 -20.34 -2.63 -13.15
CA GLN A 20 -21.06 -1.57 -12.48
C GLN A 20 -22.57 -1.70 -12.74
N PHE A 21 -23.34 -2.03 -11.70
CA PHE A 21 -24.82 -2.07 -11.75
C PHE A 21 -25.43 -0.68 -11.58
N LYS A 22 -24.90 0.07 -10.61
CA LYS A 22 -25.22 1.47 -10.28
C LYS A 22 -23.98 2.18 -9.79
N LYS A 23 -24.02 3.50 -9.65
CA LYS A 23 -22.91 4.26 -9.00
C LYS A 23 -22.62 3.74 -7.58
N GLN A 24 -23.68 3.29 -6.90
CA GLN A 24 -23.59 2.82 -5.52
C GLN A 24 -23.23 1.34 -5.40
N LEU A 25 -23.22 0.58 -6.49
CA LEU A 25 -22.98 -0.86 -6.44
C LEU A 25 -22.28 -1.34 -7.70
N ALA A 26 -21.09 -1.82 -7.52
CA ALA A 26 -20.31 -2.53 -8.53
C ALA A 26 -19.70 -3.79 -7.93
N LEU A 27 -19.44 -4.76 -8.76
CA LEU A 27 -18.79 -6.04 -8.44
C LEU A 27 -17.50 -6.16 -9.23
N ARG A 28 -16.39 -6.37 -8.53
CA ARG A 28 -15.09 -6.67 -9.12
C ARG A 28 -14.70 -8.09 -8.80
N VAL A 29 -14.24 -8.84 -9.80
CA VAL A 29 -13.81 -10.23 -9.65
C VAL A 29 -12.52 -10.43 -10.42
N GLY A 30 -11.53 -11.07 -9.81
CA GLY A 30 -10.25 -11.35 -10.44
C GLY A 30 -9.07 -11.04 -9.54
N LYS A 31 -7.90 -10.79 -10.15
CA LYS A 31 -6.69 -10.43 -9.45
C LYS A 31 -6.49 -8.92 -9.50
N PHE A 32 -6.58 -8.26 -8.34
CA PHE A 32 -6.45 -6.81 -8.20
C PHE A 32 -5.91 -6.44 -6.82
N LYS A 33 -5.60 -5.17 -6.60
CA LYS A 33 -5.13 -4.68 -5.30
C LYS A 33 -6.23 -4.79 -4.26
N THR A 34 -5.90 -5.33 -3.09
CA THR A 34 -6.80 -5.33 -1.94
C THR A 34 -7.12 -3.90 -1.51
N PRO A 35 -8.35 -3.61 -1.04
CA PRO A 35 -8.75 -2.26 -0.67
C PRO A 35 -8.13 -1.81 0.66
N PHE A 36 -6.90 -1.36 0.59
CA PHE A 36 -6.12 -0.90 1.73
C PHE A 36 -5.19 0.23 1.31
N SER A 37 -5.22 1.38 2.03
CA SER A 37 -4.35 2.54 1.80
C SER A 37 -4.59 3.29 0.47
N HIS A 38 -4.72 4.60 0.55
CA HIS A 38 -4.80 5.46 -0.63
C HIS A 38 -3.48 5.46 -1.43
N ALA A 39 -2.34 5.50 -0.74
CA ALA A 39 -1.05 5.47 -1.41
C ALA A 39 -0.81 4.15 -2.16
N TYR A 40 -1.21 3.03 -1.57
CA TYR A 40 -1.09 1.73 -2.21
C TYR A 40 -1.99 1.60 -3.44
N LEU A 41 -3.22 2.08 -3.35
CA LEU A 41 -4.19 2.05 -4.46
C LEU A 41 -3.82 3.03 -5.58
N THR A 42 -3.03 4.07 -5.28
CA THR A 42 -2.52 4.98 -6.30
C THR A 42 -1.71 4.22 -7.36
N THR A 43 -1.96 4.55 -8.61
CA THR A 43 -1.20 3.99 -9.72
C THR A 43 0.27 4.40 -9.63
N LEU A 44 1.19 3.47 -9.84
CA LEU A 44 2.64 3.77 -9.78
C LEU A 44 3.04 4.93 -10.68
N GLY A 45 2.36 5.08 -11.83
CA GLY A 45 2.55 6.22 -12.72
C GLY A 45 2.21 7.56 -12.13
N GLU A 46 1.40 7.61 -11.08
CA GLU A 46 0.89 8.84 -10.50
C GLU A 46 1.37 9.11 -9.07
N THR A 47 2.34 8.33 -8.59
CA THR A 47 2.95 8.54 -7.28
C THR A 47 3.79 9.83 -7.21
N LEU A 48 3.82 10.43 -6.03
CA LEU A 48 4.57 11.66 -5.75
C LEU A 48 6.09 11.43 -5.80
N LEU A 49 6.53 10.32 -5.28
CA LEU A 49 7.93 9.89 -5.24
C LEU A 49 8.07 8.54 -5.95
N PRO A 50 9.25 8.20 -6.49
CA PRO A 50 9.46 6.95 -7.24
C PRO A 50 9.26 5.69 -6.42
N GLN A 51 9.29 5.80 -5.10
CA GLN A 51 9.05 4.69 -4.17
C GLN A 51 7.89 5.02 -3.25
N LEU A 52 7.02 4.03 -3.00
CA LEU A 52 6.01 4.12 -1.96
C LEU A 52 6.64 4.23 -0.57
N PRO A 53 5.90 4.69 0.45
CA PRO A 53 6.38 4.69 1.84
C PRO A 53 6.83 3.30 2.29
N VAL A 54 7.96 3.20 2.97
CA VAL A 54 8.48 1.92 3.49
C VAL A 54 7.55 1.36 4.56
N SER A 55 6.97 2.22 5.39
CA SER A 55 5.96 1.82 6.38
C SER A 55 4.79 1.07 5.75
N LEU A 56 4.32 1.53 4.59
CA LEU A 56 3.26 0.87 3.84
C LEU A 56 3.77 -0.39 3.14
N THR A 57 4.92 -0.31 2.51
CA THR A 57 5.49 -1.39 1.70
C THR A 57 6.26 -2.41 2.52
N SER A 58 6.39 -2.19 3.82
CA SER A 58 6.91 -3.21 4.71
C SER A 58 6.08 -4.49 4.59
N PRO A 59 6.73 -5.64 4.47
CA PRO A 59 6.06 -6.93 4.41
C PRO A 59 5.05 -7.15 5.52
N VAL A 60 5.19 -6.44 6.59
CA VAL A 60 4.37 -6.58 7.77
C VAL A 60 3.05 -5.82 7.66
N ILE A 61 3.05 -4.68 6.99
CA ILE A 61 1.83 -3.83 6.90
C ILE A 61 0.94 -4.21 5.72
N MET A 62 1.54 -4.61 4.62
CA MET A 62 0.76 -5.01 3.43
C MET A 62 0.02 -6.33 3.69
N PRO A 63 -1.26 -6.43 3.29
CA PRO A 63 -2.01 -7.68 3.41
C PRO A 63 -1.42 -8.75 2.46
N TYR A 64 -0.53 -9.57 2.97
CA TYR A 64 0.00 -10.74 2.27
C TYR A 64 0.46 -11.79 3.27
N SER A 65 0.65 -13.02 2.81
CA SER A 65 1.14 -14.11 3.63
C SER A 65 2.62 -13.95 3.96
N LEU A 66 2.98 -14.11 5.22
CA LEU A 66 4.38 -14.11 5.68
C LEU A 66 5.18 -15.35 5.22
N ASN A 67 4.53 -16.36 4.69
CA ASN A 67 5.20 -17.53 4.13
C ASN A 67 5.80 -17.32 2.74
N ALA A 68 5.60 -16.17 2.13
CA ALA A 68 6.31 -15.82 0.92
C ALA A 68 7.80 -15.68 1.24
N VAL A 69 8.59 -16.60 0.72
CA VAL A 69 10.07 -16.69 0.90
C VAL A 69 10.77 -15.41 0.45
N THR A 70 10.13 -14.64 -0.39
CA THR A 70 10.51 -13.28 -0.74
C THR A 70 9.25 -12.43 -0.76
N PRO A 71 9.08 -11.51 0.18
CA PRO A 71 8.00 -10.54 0.10
C PRO A 71 8.22 -9.66 -1.12
N ASN A 72 7.70 -10.09 -2.24
CA ASN A 72 7.78 -9.29 -3.44
C ASN A 72 6.65 -8.26 -3.39
N MET A 73 7.02 -7.07 -3.00
CA MET A 73 6.16 -5.90 -2.83
C MET A 73 5.35 -5.55 -4.08
N ALA A 74 5.82 -5.97 -5.24
CA ALA A 74 5.11 -5.76 -6.51
C ALA A 74 3.78 -6.52 -6.60
N THR A 75 3.45 -7.32 -5.61
CA THR A 75 2.36 -8.28 -5.70
C THR A 75 1.22 -8.04 -4.74
N GLY A 76 1.07 -6.90 -4.18
CA GLY A 76 -0.12 -6.56 -3.40
C GLY A 76 -1.44 -6.70 -4.19
N PHE A 77 -1.40 -7.48 -5.27
CA PHE A 77 -2.55 -7.95 -6.03
C PHE A 77 -2.92 -9.33 -5.56
N ASP A 78 -4.18 -9.52 -5.19
CA ASP A 78 -4.70 -10.82 -4.77
C ASP A 78 -5.91 -11.22 -5.60
N LEU A 79 -6.15 -12.53 -5.68
CA LEU A 79 -7.35 -13.06 -6.32
C LEU A 79 -8.52 -12.90 -5.35
N GLY A 80 -9.57 -12.25 -5.80
CA GLY A 80 -10.70 -11.98 -4.93
C GLY A 80 -11.98 -11.53 -5.62
N VAL A 81 -12.95 -11.26 -4.78
CA VAL A 81 -14.24 -10.68 -5.12
C VAL A 81 -14.47 -9.47 -4.23
N GLU A 82 -14.84 -8.35 -4.82
CA GLU A 82 -15.03 -7.08 -4.12
C GLU A 82 -16.35 -6.43 -4.56
N LEU A 83 -17.12 -6.00 -3.57
CA LEU A 83 -18.23 -5.06 -3.77
C LEU A 83 -17.73 -3.66 -3.48
N HIS A 84 -18.00 -2.73 -4.38
CA HIS A 84 -17.62 -1.35 -4.20
C HIS A 84 -18.66 -0.38 -4.76
N GLY A 85 -18.58 0.87 -4.31
CA GLY A 85 -19.52 1.87 -4.79
C GLY A 85 -19.29 3.24 -4.17
N LEU A 86 -20.06 4.21 -4.69
CA LEU A 86 -20.03 5.60 -4.29
C LEU A 86 -21.43 6.07 -3.91
N ILE A 87 -21.63 6.43 -2.64
CA ILE A 87 -22.90 6.89 -2.10
C ILE A 87 -22.87 8.41 -1.97
N GLY A 88 -23.83 9.10 -2.61
CA GLY A 88 -23.96 10.55 -2.53
C GLY A 88 -22.73 11.32 -3.04
N GLU A 89 -21.94 10.73 -3.93
CA GLU A 89 -20.69 11.31 -4.50
C GLU A 89 -19.62 11.70 -3.47
N LYS A 90 -19.81 11.34 -2.21
CA LYS A 90 -18.91 11.68 -1.10
C LYS A 90 -18.43 10.50 -0.29
N PHE A 91 -19.20 9.43 -0.21
CA PHE A 91 -18.86 8.25 0.57
C PHE A 91 -18.55 7.08 -0.37
N GLY A 92 -17.30 6.66 -0.38
CA GLY A 92 -16.87 5.45 -1.08
C GLY A 92 -16.80 4.28 -0.10
N TYR A 93 -17.09 3.08 -0.59
CA TYR A 93 -16.85 1.84 0.12
C TYR A 93 -16.31 0.77 -0.82
N GLU A 94 -15.45 -0.06 -0.28
CA GLU A 94 -14.83 -1.21 -0.92
C GLU A 94 -14.81 -2.32 0.13
N VAL A 95 -15.41 -3.49 -0.13
CA VAL A 95 -15.42 -4.63 0.77
C VAL A 95 -15.24 -5.90 -0.04
N GLY A 96 -14.24 -6.70 0.30
CA GLY A 96 -13.90 -7.87 -0.50
C GLY A 96 -13.38 -9.06 0.31
N LEU A 97 -13.42 -10.19 -0.38
CA LEU A 97 -12.88 -11.47 0.03
C LEU A 97 -11.76 -11.84 -0.93
N PHE A 98 -10.59 -12.16 -0.40
CA PHE A 98 -9.40 -12.45 -1.17
C PHE A 98 -8.78 -13.77 -0.72
N ASN A 99 -7.94 -14.33 -1.58
CA ASN A 99 -7.27 -15.60 -1.28
C ASN A 99 -6.25 -15.49 -0.11
N GLY A 100 -5.81 -14.27 0.24
CA GLY A 100 -4.93 -14.03 1.38
C GLY A 100 -3.46 -14.33 1.13
N THR A 101 -3.09 -14.73 -0.07
CA THR A 101 -1.73 -15.14 -0.40
C THR A 101 -0.92 -14.09 -1.14
N GLY A 102 -1.58 -13.07 -1.67
CA GLY A 102 -0.97 -12.02 -2.53
C GLY A 102 -0.29 -12.56 -3.76
N ILE A 103 0.32 -13.71 -3.64
CA ILE A 103 1.03 -14.43 -4.70
C ILE A 103 0.55 -15.88 -4.67
N SER A 104 0.42 -16.47 -5.84
CA SER A 104 0.07 -17.87 -6.04
C SER A 104 1.03 -18.91 -5.43
N VAL A 105 1.94 -18.52 -4.59
CA VAL A 105 2.99 -19.38 -4.02
C VAL A 105 2.42 -20.40 -3.03
N ASN A 106 1.35 -20.07 -2.34
CA ASN A 106 0.76 -21.00 -1.37
C ASN A 106 -0.01 -22.16 -2.00
N THR A 107 -0.37 -22.04 -3.26
CA THR A 107 -1.00 -23.15 -3.98
C THR A 107 -0.01 -24.25 -4.33
N ALA A 108 1.28 -23.96 -4.36
CA ALA A 108 2.31 -24.95 -4.71
C ALA A 108 2.76 -25.81 -3.52
N SER A 109 2.57 -25.35 -2.28
CA SER A 109 2.96 -26.10 -1.09
C SER A 109 1.80 -26.80 -0.38
N LYS A 110 0.57 -26.50 -0.75
CA LYS A 110 -0.57 -27.28 -0.30
C LYS A 110 -0.64 -28.57 -1.09
N THR A 111 -0.05 -29.60 -0.54
CA THR A 111 -0.55 -30.95 -0.82
C THR A 111 -2.05 -30.86 -0.56
N ILE A 112 -2.84 -31.04 -1.62
CA ILE A 112 -4.28 -31.19 -1.50
C ILE A 112 -4.45 -32.45 -0.63
N SER A 113 -4.58 -32.27 0.67
CA SER A 113 -5.07 -33.33 1.54
C SER A 113 -6.53 -33.56 1.14
N ASP A 114 -6.96 -34.79 1.13
CA ASP A 114 -8.32 -35.21 0.72
C ASP A 114 -9.47 -34.55 1.48
N ASP A 115 -9.16 -33.74 2.48
CA ASP A 115 -10.14 -32.93 3.21
C ASP A 115 -10.32 -31.58 2.52
N TRP A 116 -11.50 -31.35 2.00
CA TRP A 116 -11.95 -30.06 1.45
C TRP A 116 -11.99 -29.01 2.57
N HIS A 117 -10.87 -28.35 2.81
CA HIS A 117 -10.84 -27.18 3.67
C HIS A 117 -11.01 -25.94 2.81
N ILE A 118 -11.93 -25.10 3.20
CA ILE A 118 -12.03 -23.74 2.61
C ILE A 118 -10.69 -23.06 2.92
N PRO A 119 -9.94 -22.63 1.90
CA PRO A 119 -8.70 -21.91 2.15
C PRO A 119 -9.01 -20.69 3.01
N SER A 120 -8.16 -20.43 3.96
CA SER A 120 -8.21 -19.20 4.74
C SER A 120 -8.32 -17.99 3.82
N LEU A 121 -9.29 -17.13 4.11
CA LEU A 121 -9.59 -15.97 3.30
C LEU A 121 -9.10 -14.70 3.99
N LEU A 122 -8.60 -13.78 3.18
CA LEU A 122 -8.37 -12.41 3.58
C LEU A 122 -9.66 -11.62 3.39
N TYR A 123 -10.17 -11.06 4.46
CA TYR A 123 -11.28 -10.09 4.46
C TYR A 123 -10.66 -8.71 4.45
N ALA A 124 -11.01 -7.87 3.50
CA ALA A 124 -10.53 -6.50 3.43
C ALA A 124 -11.66 -5.53 3.14
N GLY A 125 -11.54 -4.34 3.71
CA GLY A 125 -12.51 -3.29 3.49
C GLY A 125 -11.91 -1.90 3.65
N ARG A 126 -12.49 -0.94 2.95
CA ARG A 126 -12.09 0.46 2.97
C ARG A 126 -13.33 1.35 2.87
N LEU A 127 -13.38 2.36 3.72
CA LEU A 127 -14.39 3.41 3.71
C LEU A 127 -13.71 4.75 3.47
N THR A 128 -14.27 5.56 2.60
CA THR A 128 -13.74 6.88 2.29
C THR A 128 -14.80 7.96 2.39
N TYR A 129 -14.41 9.12 2.94
CA TYR A 129 -15.22 10.32 2.92
C TYR A 129 -14.51 11.42 2.14
N MET A 130 -15.16 11.91 1.09
CA MET A 130 -14.64 12.85 0.13
C MET A 130 -15.53 14.11 0.04
N PRO A 131 -15.43 15.04 1.01
CA PRO A 131 -16.36 16.19 1.12
C PRO A 131 -16.37 17.10 -0.12
N LYS A 132 -15.28 17.12 -0.87
CA LYS A 132 -15.10 17.95 -2.08
C LYS A 132 -15.22 17.14 -3.39
N GLY A 133 -15.92 16.01 -3.33
CA GLY A 133 -16.08 15.08 -4.45
C GLY A 133 -14.90 14.11 -4.58
N VAL A 134 -15.02 13.19 -5.52
CA VAL A 134 -14.09 12.06 -5.66
C VAL A 134 -12.64 12.52 -5.77
N MET A 135 -11.80 11.95 -4.90
CA MET A 135 -10.36 12.14 -4.94
C MET A 135 -9.77 11.35 -6.11
N PRO A 136 -9.02 11.95 -7.00
CA PRO A 136 -8.34 11.23 -8.06
C PRO A 136 -7.22 10.35 -7.49
N SER A 137 -6.89 9.27 -8.20
CA SER A 137 -5.79 8.36 -7.85
C SER A 137 -4.42 8.93 -8.23
N THR A 138 -4.23 10.24 -8.07
CA THR A 138 -2.98 10.92 -8.42
C THR A 138 -2.41 11.67 -7.23
N GLN A 139 -1.10 11.60 -7.07
CA GLN A 139 -0.34 12.32 -6.03
C GLN A 139 0.42 13.52 -6.57
N GLY A 140 0.38 13.75 -7.87
CA GLY A 140 1.05 14.89 -8.48
C GLY A 140 0.86 14.89 -9.99
N ASN A 141 -0.17 15.58 -10.46
CA ASN A 141 -0.45 15.68 -11.87
C ASN A 141 -0.54 17.16 -12.27
N PRO A 142 0.32 17.65 -13.18
CA PRO A 142 0.31 19.05 -13.60
C PRO A 142 -1.01 19.48 -14.27
N ASN A 143 -1.79 18.53 -14.79
CA ASN A 143 -3.10 18.81 -15.39
C ASN A 143 -4.19 19.06 -14.33
N ARG A 144 -3.89 18.86 -13.05
CA ARG A 144 -4.84 19.00 -11.93
C ARG A 144 -4.44 20.07 -10.92
N LEU A 145 -3.66 21.05 -11.35
CA LEU A 145 -3.11 22.12 -10.51
C LEU A 145 -4.16 23.00 -9.80
N HIS A 146 -5.38 23.02 -10.30
CA HIS A 146 -6.45 23.88 -9.77
C HIS A 146 -7.57 23.09 -9.07
N GLU A 147 -7.41 21.79 -8.92
CA GLU A 147 -8.40 21.00 -8.23
C GLU A 147 -8.33 21.23 -6.71
N ASP A 148 -9.50 21.24 -6.08
CA ASP A 148 -9.66 21.26 -4.63
C ASP A 148 -10.40 19.97 -4.23
N LYS A 149 -9.65 19.00 -3.70
CA LYS A 149 -10.13 17.66 -3.32
C LYS A 149 -9.61 17.30 -1.94
N MET A 150 -10.37 16.47 -1.24
CA MET A 150 -10.01 15.99 0.09
C MET A 150 -10.58 14.60 0.30
N LEU A 151 -9.81 13.74 0.94
CA LEU A 151 -10.17 12.38 1.29
C LEU A 151 -9.77 12.11 2.73
N PHE A 152 -10.69 11.49 3.46
CA PHE A 152 -10.46 10.79 4.71
C PHE A 152 -10.82 9.33 4.48
N GLY A 153 -9.98 8.42 4.91
CA GLY A 153 -10.19 6.99 4.71
C GLY A 153 -9.90 6.19 5.98
N LEU A 154 -10.60 5.08 6.07
CA LEU A 154 -10.39 4.01 7.04
C LEU A 154 -10.32 2.72 6.25
N SER A 155 -9.22 2.01 6.38
CA SER A 155 -9.05 0.70 5.78
C SER A 155 -8.74 -0.35 6.83
N GLY A 156 -9.12 -1.59 6.55
CA GLY A 156 -8.84 -2.70 7.45
C GLY A 156 -8.81 -4.02 6.71
N SER A 157 -8.07 -4.96 7.26
CA SER A 157 -8.07 -6.34 6.78
C SER A 157 -7.86 -7.32 7.91
N VAL A 158 -8.45 -8.50 7.77
CA VAL A 158 -8.27 -9.63 8.67
C VAL A 158 -7.94 -10.85 7.81
N ASN A 159 -6.78 -11.43 8.07
CA ASN A 159 -6.38 -12.69 7.47
C ASN A 159 -6.62 -13.79 8.50
N VAL A 160 -7.53 -14.72 8.18
CA VAL A 160 -7.87 -15.83 9.04
C VAL A 160 -7.28 -17.09 8.44
N GLU A 161 -6.21 -17.58 9.02
CA GLU A 161 -5.55 -18.79 8.54
C GLU A 161 -5.91 -19.98 9.43
N SER A 162 -6.27 -21.08 8.77
CA SER A 162 -6.48 -22.34 9.46
C SER A 162 -5.14 -23.00 9.77
N GLU A 163 -4.91 -23.20 11.01
CA GLU A 163 -3.98 -24.06 11.75
C GLU A 163 -2.51 -24.23 11.33
N ASN A 164 -2.10 -24.13 10.09
CA ASN A 164 -0.80 -24.74 9.78
C ASN A 164 0.21 -23.95 8.96
N GLU A 165 -0.12 -22.87 8.27
CA GLU A 165 0.82 -22.37 7.26
C GLU A 165 1.08 -20.87 7.23
N SER A 166 0.30 -20.04 7.90
CA SER A 166 0.54 -18.60 7.92
C SER A 166 0.08 -17.93 9.21
N THR A 167 -0.01 -16.65 9.20
CA THR A 167 -0.31 -15.83 10.35
C THR A 167 -1.76 -15.41 10.37
N ASN A 168 -2.37 -15.44 11.54
CA ASN A 168 -3.57 -14.66 11.79
C ASN A 168 -3.15 -13.21 11.98
N ASP A 169 -3.57 -12.33 11.11
CA ASP A 169 -3.25 -10.93 11.22
C ASP A 169 -4.47 -10.03 11.04
N MET A 170 -4.44 -8.92 11.76
CA MET A 170 -5.40 -7.85 11.63
C MET A 170 -4.66 -6.54 11.35
N ARG A 171 -5.11 -5.81 10.36
CA ARG A 171 -4.53 -4.52 9.96
C ARG A 171 -5.58 -3.44 9.92
N VAL A 172 -5.17 -2.26 10.33
CA VAL A 172 -6.00 -1.06 10.27
C VAL A 172 -5.15 0.08 9.70
N GLY A 173 -5.74 0.86 8.80
CA GLY A 173 -5.13 2.04 8.19
C GLY A 173 -6.04 3.25 8.29
N LEU A 174 -5.47 4.38 8.68
CA LEU A 174 -6.09 5.69 8.62
C LEU A 174 -5.47 6.48 7.47
N GLU A 175 -6.29 7.16 6.69
CA GLU A 175 -5.88 7.81 5.46
C GLU A 175 -6.36 9.26 5.42
N PHE A 176 -5.48 10.13 4.99
CA PHE A 176 -5.79 11.50 4.63
C PHE A 176 -5.08 11.87 3.34
N ALA A 177 -5.78 12.51 2.40
CA ALA A 177 -5.19 13.11 1.23
C ALA A 177 -5.91 14.40 0.84
N MET A 178 -5.15 15.37 0.33
CA MET A 178 -5.66 16.66 -0.10
C MET A 178 -4.94 17.14 -1.36
N LEU A 179 -5.72 17.61 -2.30
CA LEU A 179 -5.27 18.44 -3.41
C LEU A 179 -5.83 19.86 -3.20
N LYS A 180 -4.98 20.86 -3.26
CA LYS A 180 -5.40 22.26 -3.20
C LYS A 180 -4.47 23.12 -4.05
N ASN A 181 -4.97 23.61 -5.16
CA ASN A 181 -4.14 24.32 -6.15
C ASN A 181 -2.92 23.48 -6.54
N LYS A 182 -1.72 24.04 -6.35
CA LYS A 182 -0.43 23.42 -6.66
C LYS A 182 0.07 22.43 -5.59
N LEU A 183 -0.67 22.27 -4.49
CA LEU A 183 -0.27 21.50 -3.33
C LEU A 183 -0.98 20.13 -3.32
N TYR A 184 -0.22 19.08 -3.13
CA TYR A 184 -0.69 17.77 -2.69
C TYR A 184 -0.16 17.48 -1.30
N LEU A 185 -1.02 17.03 -0.40
CA LEU A 185 -0.64 16.51 0.92
C LEU A 185 -1.30 15.17 1.15
N ALA A 186 -0.58 14.26 1.77
CA ALA A 186 -1.14 12.99 2.26
C ALA A 186 -0.46 12.56 3.55
N ALA A 187 -1.22 11.90 4.39
CA ALA A 187 -0.74 11.26 5.61
C ALA A 187 -1.51 9.95 5.82
N GLU A 188 -0.81 8.90 6.15
CA GLU A 188 -1.44 7.64 6.52
C GLU A 188 -0.74 7.05 7.74
N ALA A 189 -1.52 6.35 8.57
CA ALA A 189 -1.03 5.63 9.74
C ALA A 189 -1.56 4.20 9.71
N TYR A 190 -0.73 3.24 10.10
CA TYR A 190 -1.02 1.82 10.00
C TYR A 190 -0.71 1.11 11.31
N TYR A 191 -1.61 0.24 11.70
CA TYR A 191 -1.41 -0.69 12.79
C TYR A 191 -1.65 -2.10 12.32
N MET A 192 -0.83 -3.04 12.77
CA MET A 192 -0.99 -4.45 12.51
C MET A 192 -0.72 -5.26 13.76
N ASN A 193 -1.58 -6.25 14.00
CA ASN A 193 -1.41 -7.29 14.99
C ASN A 193 -1.21 -8.62 14.24
N VAL A 194 -0.16 -9.36 14.58
CA VAL A 194 0.18 -10.64 13.95
C VAL A 194 0.33 -11.71 15.03
N GLY A 195 -0.49 -12.76 14.93
CA GLY A 195 -0.31 -13.99 15.69
C GLY A 195 0.30 -15.07 14.79
N PHE A 196 1.44 -15.62 15.18
CA PHE A 196 2.06 -16.70 14.43
C PHE A 196 1.40 -18.04 14.74
N THR A 197 1.37 -18.94 13.77
CA THR A 197 0.78 -20.26 13.94
C THR A 197 1.72 -21.21 14.68
N LYS A 198 1.17 -22.27 15.24
CA LYS A 198 1.91 -23.34 15.95
C LYS A 198 3.05 -23.95 15.12
N ARG A 199 2.94 -23.96 13.79
CA ARG A 199 3.98 -24.49 12.91
C ARG A 199 5.25 -23.67 12.95
N GLN A 200 5.13 -22.39 13.16
CA GLN A 200 6.29 -21.48 13.25
C GLN A 200 6.95 -21.52 14.62
N LYS A 201 6.38 -22.23 15.59
CA LYS A 201 6.85 -22.36 16.99
C LYS A 201 7.08 -21.01 17.68
N ILE A 202 6.35 -19.98 17.28
CA ILE A 202 6.42 -18.66 17.85
C ILE A 202 5.09 -18.42 18.57
N ASP A 203 5.09 -18.52 19.88
CA ASP A 203 3.92 -18.29 20.73
C ASP A 203 3.72 -16.78 21.06
N GLU A 204 4.26 -15.89 20.23
CA GLU A 204 4.23 -14.46 20.48
C GLU A 204 3.32 -13.75 19.50
N THR A 205 2.65 -12.72 20.00
CA THR A 205 1.88 -11.79 19.19
C THR A 205 2.71 -10.54 18.98
N TYR A 206 2.87 -10.12 17.73
CA TYR A 206 3.63 -8.93 17.38
C TYR A 206 2.70 -7.79 16.99
N HIS A 207 3.08 -6.60 17.41
CA HIS A 207 2.38 -5.37 17.10
C HIS A 207 3.28 -4.46 16.29
N TYR A 208 2.79 -3.97 15.18
CA TYR A 208 3.55 -3.08 14.29
C TYR A 208 2.79 -1.77 14.12
N LEU A 209 3.54 -0.68 14.12
CA LEU A 209 3.03 0.65 13.89
C LEU A 209 3.88 1.32 12.82
N GLY A 210 3.23 1.91 11.85
CA GLY A 210 3.91 2.66 10.80
C GLY A 210 3.05 3.79 10.27
N GLY A 211 3.66 4.68 9.51
CA GLY A 211 2.93 5.76 8.89
C GLY A 211 3.85 6.73 8.18
N TYR A 212 3.25 7.62 7.42
CA TYR A 212 3.98 8.66 6.73
C TYR A 212 3.16 9.94 6.62
N VAL A 213 3.89 11.03 6.41
CA VAL A 213 3.36 12.30 5.93
C VAL A 213 4.17 12.70 4.70
N GLN A 214 3.50 13.06 3.62
CA GLN A 214 4.18 13.54 2.42
C GLN A 214 3.46 14.74 1.80
N GLY A 215 4.23 15.57 1.11
CA GLY A 215 3.70 16.70 0.38
C GLY A 215 4.47 16.98 -0.90
N GLY A 216 3.77 17.50 -1.89
CA GLY A 216 4.34 17.95 -3.16
C GLY A 216 3.79 19.28 -3.57
N TYR A 217 4.66 20.17 -4.05
CA TYR A 217 4.29 21.50 -4.50
C TYR A 217 4.86 21.81 -5.89
N PHE A 218 4.02 22.28 -6.80
CA PHE A 218 4.44 22.70 -8.12
C PHE A 218 5.06 24.09 -8.05
N VAL A 219 6.38 24.15 -8.12
CA VAL A 219 7.15 25.42 -8.19
C VAL A 219 7.11 26.04 -9.59
N ALA A 220 6.89 25.22 -10.62
CA ALA A 220 6.66 25.62 -12.00
C ALA A 220 5.64 24.66 -12.66
N PRO A 221 5.06 24.99 -13.82
CA PRO A 221 4.03 24.16 -14.46
C PRO A 221 4.42 22.70 -14.71
N ARG A 222 5.73 22.43 -14.81
CA ARG A 222 6.28 21.09 -15.08
C ARG A 222 7.23 20.58 -14.00
N VAL A 223 7.44 21.36 -12.92
CA VAL A 223 8.37 21.03 -11.87
C VAL A 223 7.65 20.97 -10.53
N GLN A 224 7.68 19.81 -9.91
CA GLN A 224 7.14 19.59 -8.56
C GLN A 224 8.27 19.18 -7.62
N VAL A 225 8.37 19.85 -6.49
CA VAL A 225 9.22 19.42 -5.38
C VAL A 225 8.39 18.64 -4.41
N ALA A 226 8.99 17.63 -3.78
CA ALA A 226 8.31 16.73 -2.87
C ALA A 226 9.16 16.44 -1.63
N ALA A 227 8.49 16.20 -0.52
CA ALA A 227 9.10 15.72 0.70
C ALA A 227 8.21 14.67 1.36
N ARG A 228 8.82 13.71 2.04
CA ARG A 228 8.15 12.69 2.85
C ARG A 228 8.92 12.45 4.12
N TYR A 229 8.19 12.31 5.21
CA TYR A 229 8.69 11.70 6.44
C TYR A 229 7.91 10.41 6.66
N ASP A 230 8.62 9.30 6.73
CA ASP A 230 8.09 7.95 6.85
C ASP A 230 8.70 7.31 8.10
N PHE A 231 7.90 6.62 8.89
CA PHE A 231 8.36 5.95 10.10
C PHE A 231 7.75 4.56 10.21
N PHE A 232 8.51 3.64 10.78
CA PHE A 232 8.05 2.27 10.96
C PHE A 232 8.69 1.64 12.19
N ASN A 233 7.87 1.13 13.10
CA ASN A 233 8.31 0.28 14.21
C ASN A 233 8.25 -1.18 13.79
N ARG A 234 9.41 -1.81 13.68
CA ARG A 234 9.53 -3.21 13.22
C ARG A 234 9.11 -4.23 14.26
N ASN A 235 9.12 -3.88 15.53
CA ASN A 235 9.09 -4.85 16.61
C ASN A 235 8.17 -4.44 17.76
N GLY A 236 7.07 -3.86 17.51
CA GLY A 236 5.98 -3.42 18.39
C GLY A 236 6.04 -3.62 19.91
N THR A 237 6.95 -4.39 20.42
CA THR A 237 7.06 -4.73 21.85
C THR A 237 8.42 -4.42 22.47
N GLY A 238 9.38 -3.92 21.72
CA GLY A 238 10.73 -3.71 22.21
C GLY A 238 11.36 -2.40 21.77
N ASP A 239 12.47 -2.09 22.40
CA ASP A 239 13.35 -0.94 22.10
C ASP A 239 14.06 -1.06 20.73
N ASP A 240 13.70 -2.04 19.90
CA ASP A 240 14.34 -2.37 18.63
C ASP A 240 14.07 -1.38 17.50
N GLY A 241 13.78 -0.18 17.89
CA GLY A 241 14.00 0.98 17.09
C GLY A 241 12.96 1.29 16.03
N PHE A 242 12.50 2.51 16.09
CA PHE A 242 11.81 3.12 14.98
C PHE A 242 12.78 3.34 13.82
N LEU A 243 12.39 2.88 12.64
CA LEU A 243 12.98 3.36 11.41
C LEU A 243 12.39 4.74 11.10
N ASN A 244 13.28 5.70 10.87
CA ASN A 244 12.95 7.06 10.48
C ASN A 244 13.53 7.32 9.10
N MET A 245 12.69 7.71 8.16
CA MET A 245 13.02 7.73 6.74
C MET A 245 12.56 9.04 6.09
N PRO A 246 13.21 10.17 6.41
CA PRO A 246 12.99 11.40 5.67
C PRO A 246 13.47 11.27 4.22
N ALA A 247 12.66 11.77 3.30
CA ALA A 247 12.97 11.78 1.88
C ALA A 247 12.60 13.13 1.26
N VAL A 248 13.38 13.53 0.28
CA VAL A 248 13.09 14.69 -0.59
C VAL A 248 13.20 14.28 -2.03
N GLY A 249 12.45 14.93 -2.89
CA GLY A 249 12.45 14.61 -4.31
C GLY A 249 12.02 15.74 -5.20
N MET A 250 12.21 15.52 -6.49
CA MET A 250 11.79 16.43 -7.55
C MET A 250 11.24 15.63 -8.73
N ASN A 251 10.16 16.14 -9.29
CA ASN A 251 9.52 15.58 -10.47
C ASN A 251 9.57 16.59 -11.61
N TYR A 252 9.95 16.13 -12.79
CA TYR A 252 9.83 16.90 -14.02
C TYR A 252 8.87 16.20 -14.98
N PHE A 253 7.82 16.89 -15.38
CA PHE A 253 6.76 16.39 -16.24
C PHE A 253 6.96 16.85 -17.69
N PHE A 254 7.39 15.93 -18.57
CA PHE A 254 7.50 16.21 -20.01
C PHE A 254 6.12 16.24 -20.68
N LYS A 255 5.27 15.23 -20.34
CA LYS A 255 3.93 15.06 -20.90
C LYS A 255 2.96 14.55 -19.81
N GLY A 256 2.61 15.42 -18.85
CA GLY A 256 1.80 15.01 -17.71
C GLY A 256 2.43 13.80 -17.00
N CYS A 257 1.61 12.92 -16.46
CA CYS A 257 2.09 11.67 -15.85
C CYS A 257 2.52 10.60 -16.87
N ASN A 258 2.26 10.79 -18.15
CA ASN A 258 2.63 9.84 -19.19
C ASN A 258 4.13 9.77 -19.46
N LEU A 259 4.83 10.89 -19.30
CA LEU A 259 6.28 10.94 -19.40
C LEU A 259 6.82 11.88 -18.32
N LYS A 260 7.44 11.32 -17.31
CA LYS A 260 8.04 12.09 -16.22
C LYS A 260 9.37 11.52 -15.77
N LEU A 261 10.23 12.41 -15.30
CA LEU A 261 11.47 12.09 -14.59
C LEU A 261 11.26 12.39 -13.12
N GLN A 262 11.60 11.45 -12.26
CA GLN A 262 11.53 11.59 -10.81
C GLN A 262 12.93 11.35 -10.21
N ALA A 263 13.34 12.20 -9.31
CA ALA A 263 14.53 12.00 -8.49
C ALA A 263 14.13 12.05 -7.01
N MET A 264 14.69 11.16 -6.21
CA MET A 264 14.47 11.09 -4.77
C MET A 264 15.77 10.78 -4.06
N TYR A 265 15.97 11.41 -2.93
CA TYR A 265 16.96 11.06 -1.94
C TYR A 265 16.25 10.71 -0.64
N GLN A 266 16.61 9.60 -0.03
CA GLN A 266 16.08 9.13 1.25
C GLN A 266 17.20 8.79 2.19
N TYR A 267 17.09 9.26 3.41
CA TYR A 267 17.92 8.86 4.54
C TYR A 267 17.11 7.92 5.42
N THR A 268 17.72 6.83 5.86
CA THR A 268 17.09 5.89 6.79
C THR A 268 17.96 5.76 8.02
N ALA A 269 17.40 6.02 9.18
CA ALA A 269 18.06 5.88 10.47
C ALA A 269 17.21 5.04 11.42
N ARG A 270 17.86 4.29 12.28
CA ARG A 270 17.25 3.63 13.44
C ARG A 270 17.44 4.50 14.67
N TRP A 271 16.40 4.64 15.48
CA TRP A 271 16.45 5.29 16.76
C TRP A 271 16.01 4.30 17.84
N GLY A 272 16.62 4.38 19.02
CA GLY A 272 16.26 3.56 20.18
C GLY A 272 16.96 2.20 20.25
N HIS A 273 18.01 1.99 19.51
CA HIS A 273 18.78 0.75 19.54
C HIS A 273 19.97 0.85 20.50
N ASP A 274 20.26 -0.26 21.21
CA ASP A 274 21.51 -0.40 21.95
C ASP A 274 22.68 -0.50 20.97
N THR A 275 23.47 0.56 20.93
CA THR A 275 24.60 0.73 20.02
C THR A 275 25.68 -0.34 20.14
N GLN A 276 25.61 -1.21 21.14
CA GLN A 276 26.58 -2.27 21.38
C GLN A 276 26.29 -3.53 20.56
N LEU A 277 25.01 -3.92 20.46
CA LEU A 277 24.59 -5.03 19.59
C LEU A 277 24.76 -4.72 18.10
N ASP A 278 24.66 -3.46 17.72
CA ASP A 278 24.87 -3.04 16.33
C ASP A 278 26.35 -3.03 15.93
N ARG A 279 27.28 -2.90 16.88
CA ARG A 279 28.73 -2.96 16.63
C ARG A 279 29.22 -4.39 16.43
N ASP A 280 28.57 -5.35 17.08
CA ASP A 280 28.95 -6.76 16.99
C ASP A 280 28.33 -7.46 15.76
N ASN A 281 27.28 -6.87 15.17
CA ASN A 281 26.67 -7.33 13.94
C ASN A 281 26.96 -6.35 12.79
N ASP A 282 28.08 -6.55 12.13
CA ASP A 282 28.64 -5.72 11.03
C ASP A 282 27.69 -5.41 9.86
N ASN A 283 26.45 -5.87 9.88
CA ASN A 283 25.50 -5.75 8.76
C ASN A 283 24.24 -4.90 9.03
N LEU A 284 24.08 -4.35 10.21
CA LEU A 284 22.92 -3.50 10.52
C LEU A 284 23.33 -2.03 10.52
N GLY A 285 23.67 -1.52 9.35
CA GLY A 285 24.03 -0.11 9.16
C GLY A 285 23.09 0.82 9.92
N LEU A 286 23.66 1.61 10.81
CA LEU A 286 22.95 2.58 11.66
C LEU A 286 22.25 3.65 10.83
N ALA A 287 22.73 3.88 9.64
CA ALA A 287 22.11 4.81 8.69
C ALA A 287 22.41 4.39 7.25
N THR A 288 21.42 4.51 6.41
CA THR A 288 21.59 4.28 4.97
C THR A 288 21.12 5.48 4.17
N HIS A 289 21.81 5.73 3.08
CA HIS A 289 21.47 6.77 2.12
C HIS A 289 21.09 6.11 0.81
N SER A 290 19.95 6.48 0.25
CA SER A 290 19.53 6.01 -1.06
C SER A 290 19.19 7.18 -1.98
N ALA A 291 19.65 7.08 -3.22
CA ALA A 291 19.25 8.00 -4.28
C ALA A 291 18.61 7.19 -5.41
N THR A 292 17.44 7.61 -5.83
CA THR A 292 16.67 6.96 -6.89
C THR A 292 16.37 7.96 -7.98
N VAL A 293 16.63 7.56 -9.23
CA VAL A 293 16.19 8.31 -10.42
C VAL A 293 15.36 7.38 -11.27
N LEU A 294 14.17 7.80 -11.63
CA LEU A 294 13.20 7.04 -12.41
C LEU A 294 12.73 7.87 -13.60
N LEU A 295 12.97 7.37 -14.80
CA LEU A 295 12.28 7.85 -16.00
C LEU A 295 11.09 6.93 -16.27
N GLN A 296 9.90 7.50 -16.21
CA GLN A 296 8.66 6.77 -16.39
C GLN A 296 7.99 7.18 -17.69
N TYR A 297 7.56 6.17 -18.43
CA TYR A 297 6.72 6.32 -19.61
C TYR A 297 5.48 5.44 -19.51
N THR A 298 4.31 6.03 -19.71
CA THR A 298 3.01 5.32 -19.73
C THR A 298 2.32 5.67 -21.06
N PHE A 299 1.88 4.67 -21.79
CA PHE A 299 1.18 4.80 -23.10
C PHE A 299 -0.32 4.54 -22.97
#